data_fa55535f153e172aa514d9cb18910998
#
_entry.id   fa55535f153e172aa514d9cb18910998
#
_cell.length_a   1.000
_cell.length_b   1.000
_cell.length_c   1.000
_cell.angle_alpha   90.00
_cell.angle_beta   90.00
_cell.angle_gamma   90.00
#
_symmetry.space_group_name_H-M   'P 1'
#
loop_
_entity.id
_entity.type
_entity.pdbx_description
1 polymer ?
#
loop_
_entity_poly.entity_id
_entity_poly.type
_entity_poly.pdbx_seq_one_letter_code
_entity_poly.pdbx_strand_id
1 'polypeptide(L)'
;VINSRHPTRRAALASGVTALLFALAVAPSAYAAPPSQAFGPDRAEALATGLGARSAGAYIDQVTGKSVVSVTDAAAAAQVRASGGVAQLVRHGSAALAAVTSDLDATAAVAGTAWATDPATGQVVVSIDPTVTGKALAKVTSAIARHGDAVRVEYLSGALHKTIAGGQAIYGGQYRCSLGFNVQDSAGNYYFLTAGHCTNIASSWYANSAKTTLLGTRSGTSFPGNDYGIVRYATSYTNHPGSVYLYSGSQDITAAGNASVGQAVRRSGSTTGVRSGSVTATNATVNYAEGTVTGLIRTTVCAEGGDSGGSLFAGSIALGLTSGGSGNCTSGGTTFFQPVTEPLSVYGVHVY
;
A
#
# COMPACT_ATOMS: atom_id res chain seq x y z
N VAL A 1 -87.93 -36.23 41.10
CA VAL A 1 -88.52 -37.50 41.55
C VAL A 1 -87.35 -38.46 41.69
N ILE A 2 -86.93 -38.65 42.95
CA ILE A 2 -86.95 -39.93 43.69
C ILE A 2 -86.00 -40.97 43.08
N ASN A 3 -85.07 -41.44 43.79
CA ASN A 3 -84.76 -42.29 44.93
C ASN A 3 -83.50 -43.11 44.53
N SER A 4 -82.63 -43.32 45.31
CA SER A 4 -82.39 -43.93 46.65
C SER A 4 -81.35 -45.10 46.56
N ARG A 5 -80.46 -45.04 47.53
CA ARG A 5 -79.87 -46.12 48.36
C ARG A 5 -78.72 -46.99 47.85
N HIS A 6 -77.59 -46.72 48.46
CA HIS A 6 -76.74 -47.62 49.34
C HIS A 6 -76.83 -49.13 49.24
N PRO A 7 -75.87 -49.87 49.83
CA PRO A 7 -74.41 -49.92 49.80
C PRO A 7 -73.90 -51.36 49.58
N THR A 8 -72.62 -51.56 49.39
CA THR A 8 -71.90 -52.70 50.00
C THR A 8 -70.38 -52.66 49.78
N ARG A 9 -69.77 -52.73 50.74
CA ARG A 9 -68.51 -53.16 51.33
C ARG A 9 -67.64 -54.16 50.55
N ARG A 10 -66.34 -54.02 50.84
CA ARG A 10 -65.18 -54.96 50.83
C ARG A 10 -64.40 -54.92 49.50
N ALA A 11 -63.06 -54.97 49.49
CA ALA A 11 -62.03 -55.40 50.40
C ALA A 11 -60.70 -54.72 50.00
N ALA A 12 -59.83 -54.48 50.96
CA ALA A 12 -58.46 -54.00 50.76
C ALA A 12 -57.60 -55.08 50.11
N LEU A 13 -56.84 -54.66 49.11
CA LEU A 13 -55.62 -55.37 48.69
C LEU A 13 -54.51 -54.32 48.51
N ALA A 14 -53.57 -54.34 49.43
CA ALA A 14 -52.36 -53.57 49.36
C ALA A 14 -51.46 -54.17 48.27
N SER A 15 -51.15 -53.40 47.28
CA SER A 15 -50.07 -53.71 46.32
C SER A 15 -49.06 -52.57 46.36
N GLY A 16 -47.91 -52.91 46.94
CA GLY A 16 -46.78 -52.00 47.02
C GLY A 16 -46.25 -51.64 45.63
N VAL A 17 -46.25 -50.37 45.33
CA VAL A 17 -45.55 -49.82 44.16
C VAL A 17 -44.21 -49.34 44.67
N THR A 18 -43.17 -50.09 44.37
CA THR A 18 -41.75 -49.69 44.54
C THR A 18 -41.44 -48.62 43.51
N ALA A 19 -41.38 -47.39 43.97
CA ALA A 19 -40.90 -46.27 43.10
C ALA A 19 -39.38 -46.40 42.89
N LEU A 20 -38.98 -46.85 41.70
CA LEU A 20 -37.61 -46.76 41.24
C LEU A 20 -37.32 -45.28 40.91
N LEU A 21 -36.62 -44.60 41.82
CA LEU A 21 -36.00 -43.27 41.52
C LEU A 21 -34.82 -43.49 40.56
N PHE A 22 -35.01 -43.22 39.26
CA PHE A 22 -33.96 -43.06 38.34
C PHE A 22 -33.31 -41.67 38.63
N ALA A 23 -32.18 -41.66 39.32
CA ALA A 23 -31.31 -40.50 39.39
C ALA A 23 -30.66 -40.31 38.01
N LEU A 24 -31.16 -39.38 37.19
CA LEU A 24 -30.44 -38.90 36.03
C LEU A 24 -29.20 -38.15 36.55
N ALA A 25 -28.05 -38.80 36.47
CA ALA A 25 -26.75 -38.14 36.61
C ALA A 25 -26.57 -37.22 35.37
N VAL A 26 -26.85 -35.94 35.55
CA VAL A 26 -26.44 -34.91 34.58
C VAL A 26 -24.92 -34.80 34.66
N ALA A 27 -24.23 -35.48 33.73
CA ALA A 27 -22.79 -35.28 33.55
C ALA A 27 -22.56 -33.80 33.16
N PRO A 28 -21.64 -33.09 33.83
CA PRO A 28 -21.31 -31.74 33.37
C PRO A 28 -20.77 -31.83 31.95
N SER A 29 -21.44 -31.14 31.02
CA SER A 29 -20.94 -30.93 29.67
C SER A 29 -19.57 -30.26 29.79
N ALA A 30 -18.51 -30.97 29.46
CA ALA A 30 -17.22 -30.39 29.32
C ALA A 30 -17.32 -29.37 28.17
N TYR A 31 -17.39 -28.08 28.50
CA TYR A 31 -17.19 -27.03 27.51
C TYR A 31 -15.82 -27.28 26.90
N ALA A 32 -15.80 -27.66 25.64
CA ALA A 32 -14.56 -27.68 24.87
C ALA A 32 -13.98 -26.28 24.96
N ALA A 33 -12.76 -26.15 25.48
CA ALA A 33 -12.04 -24.90 25.47
C ALA A 33 -12.01 -24.41 24.02
N PRO A 34 -12.24 -23.11 23.76
CA PRO A 34 -12.13 -22.56 22.42
C PRO A 34 -10.77 -22.95 21.84
N PRO A 35 -10.69 -23.32 20.55
CA PRO A 35 -9.43 -23.70 19.93
C PRO A 35 -8.42 -22.59 20.22
N SER A 36 -7.27 -22.95 20.78
CA SER A 36 -6.20 -21.99 21.05
C SER A 36 -5.88 -21.29 19.75
N GLN A 37 -6.13 -19.98 19.67
CA GLN A 37 -5.76 -19.21 18.49
C GLN A 37 -4.27 -19.43 18.22
N ALA A 38 -3.95 -19.88 17.01
CA ALA A 38 -2.58 -20.10 16.60
C ALA A 38 -1.76 -18.82 16.88
N PHE A 39 -0.51 -18.97 17.30
CA PHE A 39 0.37 -17.85 17.55
C PHE A 39 0.76 -17.20 16.23
N GLY A 40 -0.09 -16.25 15.76
CA GLY A 40 0.08 -15.52 14.50
C GLY A 40 0.86 -14.21 14.67
N PRO A 41 1.08 -13.48 13.56
CA PRO A 41 1.85 -12.23 13.53
C PRO A 41 1.33 -11.17 14.51
N ASP A 42 0.04 -10.92 14.54
CA ASP A 42 -0.56 -9.88 15.41
C ASP A 42 -0.33 -10.18 16.90
N ARG A 43 -0.42 -11.46 17.28
CA ARG A 43 -0.15 -11.90 18.65
C ARG A 43 1.33 -11.81 18.99
N ALA A 44 2.21 -12.09 18.04
CA ALA A 44 3.65 -11.94 18.21
C ALA A 44 4.03 -10.48 18.41
N GLU A 45 3.48 -9.58 17.61
CA GLU A 45 3.72 -8.13 17.71
C GLU A 45 3.18 -7.56 19.03
N ALA A 46 1.96 -7.93 19.43
CA ALA A 46 1.39 -7.52 20.71
C ALA A 46 2.25 -7.98 21.90
N LEU A 47 2.78 -9.23 21.85
CA LEU A 47 3.64 -9.75 22.88
C LEU A 47 5.02 -9.05 22.88
N ALA A 48 5.60 -8.80 21.71
CA ALA A 48 6.85 -8.03 21.58
C ALA A 48 6.71 -6.63 22.19
N THR A 49 5.61 -5.93 21.87
CA THR A 49 5.26 -4.63 22.44
C THR A 49 5.10 -4.69 23.96
N GLY A 50 4.42 -5.69 24.49
CA GLY A 50 4.22 -5.91 25.93
C GLY A 50 5.52 -6.21 26.70
N LEU A 51 6.50 -6.82 26.05
CA LEU A 51 7.83 -7.07 26.59
C LEU A 51 8.69 -5.79 26.66
N GLY A 52 8.35 -4.75 25.90
CA GLY A 52 9.04 -3.45 25.87
C GLY A 52 10.53 -3.59 25.53
N ALA A 53 11.40 -2.98 26.34
CA ALA A 53 12.86 -2.97 26.13
C ALA A 53 13.49 -4.38 26.13
N ARG A 54 12.79 -5.41 26.60
CA ARG A 54 13.22 -6.81 26.56
C ARG A 54 12.95 -7.53 25.24
N SER A 55 12.35 -6.84 24.28
CA SER A 55 12.12 -7.35 22.91
C SER A 55 12.80 -6.44 21.88
N ALA A 56 13.26 -7.03 20.78
CA ALA A 56 13.70 -6.32 19.58
C ALA A 56 12.60 -6.26 18.49
N GLY A 57 11.40 -6.78 18.78
CA GLY A 57 10.28 -6.89 17.85
C GLY A 57 9.95 -8.33 17.50
N ALA A 58 9.04 -8.48 16.52
CA ALA A 58 8.62 -9.78 15.99
C ALA A 58 8.82 -9.84 14.48
N TYR A 59 8.93 -11.05 13.93
CA TYR A 59 9.04 -11.28 12.49
C TYR A 59 8.48 -12.65 12.10
N ILE A 60 8.25 -12.84 10.81
CA ILE A 60 7.90 -14.13 10.24
C ILE A 60 9.17 -14.78 9.69
N ASP A 61 9.56 -15.90 10.23
CA ASP A 61 10.67 -16.69 9.70
C ASP A 61 10.31 -17.24 8.32
N GLN A 62 11.06 -16.85 7.31
CA GLN A 62 10.75 -17.14 5.90
C GLN A 62 10.92 -18.62 5.55
N VAL A 63 11.65 -19.39 6.35
CA VAL A 63 11.88 -20.82 6.12
C VAL A 63 10.76 -21.65 6.72
N THR A 64 10.36 -21.32 7.95
CA THR A 64 9.36 -22.10 8.70
C THR A 64 7.95 -21.54 8.62
N GLY A 65 7.77 -20.30 8.16
CA GLY A 65 6.50 -19.56 8.16
C GLY A 65 5.99 -19.21 9.56
N LYS A 66 6.78 -19.42 10.62
CA LYS A 66 6.36 -19.18 11.99
C LYS A 66 6.63 -17.76 12.44
N SER A 67 5.73 -17.22 13.27
CA SER A 67 5.96 -15.95 13.96
C SER A 67 6.98 -16.14 15.08
N VAL A 68 8.02 -15.32 15.07
CA VAL A 68 9.14 -15.33 16.02
C VAL A 68 9.13 -13.99 16.78
N VAL A 69 9.37 -14.01 18.07
CA VAL A 69 9.60 -12.82 18.90
C VAL A 69 11.05 -12.82 19.36
N SER A 70 11.78 -11.76 19.01
CA SER A 70 13.17 -11.57 19.44
C SER A 70 13.22 -10.91 20.80
N VAL A 71 13.97 -11.51 21.73
CA VAL A 71 14.04 -11.12 23.12
C VAL A 71 15.46 -11.11 23.64
N THR A 72 15.75 -10.32 24.69
CA THR A 72 17.09 -10.11 25.21
C THR A 72 17.47 -11.02 26.36
N ASP A 73 16.49 -11.75 26.97
CA ASP A 73 16.76 -12.59 28.13
C ASP A 73 15.91 -13.86 28.16
N ALA A 74 16.34 -14.82 28.97
CA ALA A 74 15.71 -16.12 29.10
C ALA A 74 14.29 -16.08 29.68
N ALA A 75 13.99 -15.13 30.55
CA ALA A 75 12.66 -15.00 31.16
C ALA A 75 11.64 -14.48 30.13
N ALA A 76 12.02 -13.51 29.30
CA ALA A 76 11.20 -13.08 28.15
C ALA A 76 11.01 -14.23 27.14
N ALA A 77 12.06 -15.01 26.87
CA ALA A 77 11.97 -16.18 26.00
C ALA A 77 10.99 -17.24 26.55
N ALA A 78 10.97 -17.45 27.86
CA ALA A 78 10.02 -18.35 28.50
C ALA A 78 8.56 -17.85 28.36
N GLN A 79 8.32 -16.54 28.49
CA GLN A 79 6.99 -15.93 28.28
C GLN A 79 6.50 -16.12 26.83
N VAL A 80 7.36 -15.92 25.83
CA VAL A 80 7.03 -16.15 24.42
C VAL A 80 6.63 -17.61 24.19
N ARG A 81 7.42 -18.56 24.69
CA ARG A 81 7.12 -20.01 24.55
C ARG A 81 5.85 -20.42 25.27
N ALA A 82 5.61 -19.89 26.49
CA ALA A 82 4.35 -20.13 27.23
C ALA A 82 3.12 -19.60 26.50
N SER A 83 3.30 -18.57 25.66
CA SER A 83 2.24 -18.03 24.78
C SER A 83 2.06 -18.81 23.49
N GLY A 84 2.85 -19.88 23.27
CA GLY A 84 2.83 -20.70 22.05
C GLY A 84 3.67 -20.16 20.89
N GLY A 85 4.49 -19.14 21.13
CA GLY A 85 5.39 -18.52 20.13
C GLY A 85 6.77 -19.13 20.09
N VAL A 86 7.53 -18.74 19.07
CA VAL A 86 8.95 -19.03 18.92
C VAL A 86 9.76 -17.84 19.46
N ALA A 87 10.72 -18.08 20.33
CA ALA A 87 11.58 -17.04 20.89
C ALA A 87 12.99 -17.12 20.28
N GLN A 88 13.49 -15.97 19.80
CA GLN A 88 14.87 -15.77 19.36
C GLN A 88 15.61 -14.92 20.39
N LEU A 89 16.77 -15.37 20.85
CA LEU A 89 17.62 -14.54 21.72
C LEU A 89 18.48 -13.61 20.87
N VAL A 90 18.43 -12.33 21.20
CA VAL A 90 19.23 -11.27 20.56
C VAL A 90 19.91 -10.41 21.64
N ARG A 91 20.94 -9.64 21.24
CA ARG A 91 21.72 -8.84 22.19
C ARG A 91 21.05 -7.52 22.55
N HIS A 92 20.43 -6.84 21.58
CA HIS A 92 19.87 -5.51 21.75
C HIS A 92 18.35 -5.54 21.68
N GLY A 93 17.69 -4.86 22.62
CA GLY A 93 16.25 -4.69 22.66
C GLY A 93 15.82 -3.35 22.08
N SER A 94 14.50 -3.15 21.94
CA SER A 94 13.90 -2.01 21.25
C SER A 94 14.39 -0.65 21.72
N ALA A 95 14.59 -0.46 23.02
CA ALA A 95 15.06 0.83 23.54
C ALA A 95 16.50 1.16 23.09
N ALA A 96 17.40 0.16 23.08
CA ALA A 96 18.76 0.33 22.59
C ALA A 96 18.78 0.60 21.08
N LEU A 97 17.97 -0.14 20.30
CA LEU A 97 17.87 0.03 18.85
C LEU A 97 17.24 1.37 18.47
N ALA A 98 16.24 1.84 19.23
CA ALA A 98 15.66 3.18 19.05
C ALA A 98 16.65 4.31 19.35
N ALA A 99 17.53 4.14 20.33
CA ALA A 99 18.61 5.12 20.60
C ALA A 99 19.60 5.18 19.43
N VAL A 100 19.93 4.02 18.82
CA VAL A 100 20.78 3.96 17.62
C VAL A 100 20.11 4.70 16.44
N THR A 101 18.86 4.41 16.12
CA THR A 101 18.16 5.07 15.00
C THR A 101 18.05 6.57 15.22
N SER A 102 17.76 7.02 16.46
CA SER A 102 17.68 8.45 16.81
C SER A 102 19.04 9.16 16.64
N ASP A 103 20.15 8.53 17.01
CA ASP A 103 21.49 9.10 16.78
C ASP A 103 21.84 9.15 15.28
N LEU A 104 21.49 8.11 14.52
CA LEU A 104 21.68 8.12 13.06
C LEU A 104 20.86 9.20 12.37
N ASP A 105 19.60 9.40 12.78
CA ASP A 105 18.73 10.50 12.29
C ASP A 105 19.40 11.87 12.49
N ALA A 106 20.01 12.08 13.65
CA ALA A 106 20.65 13.34 13.99
C ALA A 106 22.01 13.55 13.32
N THR A 107 22.78 12.48 13.10
CA THR A 107 24.21 12.59 12.79
C THR A 107 24.61 12.00 11.44
N ALA A 108 23.82 11.05 10.88
CA ALA A 108 24.17 10.30 9.68
C ALA A 108 23.24 10.52 8.49
N ALA A 109 22.23 11.38 8.61
CA ALA A 109 21.29 11.67 7.50
C ALA A 109 22.05 12.24 6.29
N VAL A 110 22.22 11.40 5.27
CA VAL A 110 22.88 11.64 4.00
C VAL A 110 22.03 11.04 2.89
N ALA A 111 21.86 11.75 1.77
CA ALA A 111 21.20 11.16 0.61
C ALA A 111 21.95 9.89 0.16
N GLY A 112 21.18 8.84 -0.16
CA GLY A 112 21.73 7.52 -0.49
C GLY A 112 21.91 6.59 0.72
N THR A 113 21.39 6.96 1.91
CA THR A 113 21.38 6.09 3.10
C THR A 113 19.97 5.79 3.58
N ALA A 114 19.79 4.61 4.18
CA ALA A 114 18.57 4.20 4.86
C ALA A 114 18.92 3.34 6.07
N TRP A 115 18.05 3.31 7.08
CA TRP A 115 18.21 2.39 8.21
C TRP A 115 16.86 1.90 8.74
N ALA A 116 16.89 0.68 9.27
CA ALA A 116 15.75 0.05 9.90
C ALA A 116 16.20 -0.94 10.96
N THR A 117 15.37 -1.16 11.97
CA THR A 117 15.59 -2.26 12.92
C THR A 117 15.26 -3.60 12.26
N ASP A 118 16.19 -4.53 12.34
CA ASP A 118 15.99 -5.93 11.95
C ASP A 118 15.72 -6.77 13.21
N PRO A 119 14.48 -7.17 13.47
CA PRO A 119 14.17 -7.98 14.65
C PRO A 119 14.81 -9.36 14.60
N ALA A 120 15.11 -9.93 13.42
CA ALA A 120 15.71 -11.25 13.32
C ALA A 120 17.15 -11.28 13.90
N THR A 121 17.88 -10.18 13.75
CA THR A 121 19.25 -10.07 14.28
C THR A 121 19.33 -9.24 15.56
N GLY A 122 18.31 -8.45 15.89
CA GLY A 122 18.35 -7.48 16.97
C GLY A 122 19.39 -6.37 16.72
N GLN A 123 19.48 -5.90 15.48
CA GLN A 123 20.41 -4.86 15.02
C GLN A 123 19.66 -3.80 14.22
N VAL A 124 20.25 -2.62 14.10
CA VAL A 124 19.89 -1.63 13.10
C VAL A 124 20.70 -1.93 11.83
N VAL A 125 20.02 -2.17 10.72
CA VAL A 125 20.63 -2.32 9.41
C VAL A 125 20.74 -0.96 8.78
N VAL A 126 21.95 -0.53 8.42
CA VAL A 126 22.21 0.71 7.68
C VAL A 126 22.57 0.36 6.25
N SER A 127 21.69 0.70 5.33
CA SER A 127 21.90 0.54 3.89
C SER A 127 22.59 1.77 3.32
N ILE A 128 23.63 1.59 2.53
CA ILE A 128 24.44 2.63 1.90
C ILE A 128 24.49 2.35 0.40
N ASP A 129 24.07 3.28 -0.40
CA ASP A 129 24.11 3.16 -1.84
C ASP A 129 25.47 3.63 -2.45
N PRO A 130 25.79 3.26 -3.71
CA PRO A 130 27.08 3.57 -4.31
C PRO A 130 27.32 5.06 -4.59
N THR A 131 26.33 5.94 -4.45
CA THR A 131 26.51 7.40 -4.61
C THR A 131 27.09 8.05 -3.36
N VAL A 132 27.03 7.38 -2.21
CA VAL A 132 27.59 7.84 -0.94
C VAL A 132 29.10 7.60 -0.91
N THR A 133 29.87 8.64 -1.17
CA THR A 133 31.32 8.57 -1.27
C THR A 133 32.04 9.69 -0.50
N GLY A 134 33.36 9.60 -0.35
CA GLY A 134 34.20 10.68 0.20
C GLY A 134 33.74 11.13 1.60
N LYS A 135 33.55 12.45 1.78
CA LYS A 135 33.16 13.03 3.09
C LYS A 135 31.79 12.55 3.57
N ALA A 136 30.84 12.29 2.66
CA ALA A 136 29.52 11.76 2.98
C ALA A 136 29.63 10.35 3.58
N LEU A 137 30.41 9.47 2.95
CA LEU A 137 30.67 8.14 3.46
C LEU A 137 31.40 8.16 4.82
N ALA A 138 32.41 9.03 4.96
CA ALA A 138 33.14 9.19 6.23
C ALA A 138 32.21 9.65 7.37
N LYS A 139 31.26 10.56 7.10
CA LYS A 139 30.25 10.99 8.06
C LYS A 139 29.39 9.82 8.56
N VAL A 140 28.86 9.03 7.62
CA VAL A 140 27.98 7.89 7.92
C VAL A 140 28.75 6.80 8.68
N THR A 141 29.94 6.41 8.21
CA THR A 141 30.75 5.37 8.85
C THR A 141 31.22 5.78 10.25
N SER A 142 31.54 7.06 10.48
CA SER A 142 31.89 7.56 11.81
C SER A 142 30.69 7.53 12.77
N ALA A 143 29.48 7.78 12.28
CA ALA A 143 28.27 7.65 13.06
C ALA A 143 28.00 6.17 13.45
N ILE A 144 28.09 5.28 12.50
CA ILE A 144 27.90 3.82 12.69
C ILE A 144 28.89 3.25 13.70
N ALA A 145 30.16 3.65 13.62
CA ALA A 145 31.25 3.12 14.48
C ALA A 145 31.00 3.34 15.98
N ARG A 146 30.18 4.32 16.37
CA ARG A 146 29.81 4.57 17.77
C ARG A 146 28.90 3.50 18.37
N HIS A 147 28.22 2.74 17.54
CA HIS A 147 27.20 1.79 17.97
C HIS A 147 27.67 0.32 17.93
N GLY A 148 28.90 0.07 17.45
CA GLY A 148 29.50 -1.26 17.46
C GLY A 148 28.60 -2.33 16.83
N ASP A 149 28.36 -3.41 17.56
CA ASP A 149 27.57 -4.56 17.09
C ASP A 149 26.05 -4.36 17.11
N ALA A 150 25.55 -3.20 17.56
CA ALA A 150 24.14 -2.84 17.43
C ALA A 150 23.79 -2.43 15.99
N VAL A 151 24.78 -2.21 15.11
CA VAL A 151 24.58 -1.81 13.72
C VAL A 151 25.22 -2.82 12.77
N ARG A 152 24.51 -3.15 11.70
CA ARG A 152 25.00 -3.90 10.54
C ARG A 152 24.91 -3.02 9.30
N VAL A 153 25.97 -2.98 8.52
CA VAL A 153 26.02 -2.24 7.25
C VAL A 153 25.70 -3.15 6.08
N GLU A 154 24.88 -2.64 5.17
CA GLU A 154 24.54 -3.26 3.90
C GLU A 154 24.84 -2.28 2.76
N TYR A 155 25.67 -2.69 1.81
CA TYR A 155 25.93 -1.90 0.61
C TYR A 155 24.98 -2.31 -0.51
N LEU A 156 24.20 -1.33 -0.99
CA LEU A 156 23.24 -1.56 -2.06
C LEU A 156 23.94 -1.56 -3.43
N SER A 157 23.40 -2.33 -4.37
CA SER A 157 23.94 -2.41 -5.74
C SER A 157 23.53 -1.21 -6.61
N GLY A 158 22.45 -0.48 -6.23
CA GLY A 158 21.91 0.67 -6.95
C GLY A 158 21.60 1.84 -6.02
N ALA A 159 21.52 3.06 -6.58
CA ALA A 159 21.24 4.27 -5.84
C ALA A 159 19.80 4.30 -5.29
N LEU A 160 19.64 4.89 -4.11
CA LEU A 160 18.32 5.13 -3.51
C LEU A 160 17.68 6.37 -4.16
N HIS A 161 16.67 6.17 -4.99
CA HIS A 161 15.93 7.22 -5.65
C HIS A 161 14.47 7.23 -5.21
N LYS A 162 13.88 8.42 -5.18
CA LYS A 162 12.41 8.49 -5.16
C LYS A 162 11.90 7.94 -6.49
N THR A 163 11.06 6.93 -6.43
CA THR A 163 10.35 6.40 -7.60
C THR A 163 9.34 7.44 -8.07
N ILE A 164 9.12 7.57 -9.38
CA ILE A 164 7.99 8.31 -9.90
C ILE A 164 7.02 7.35 -10.59
N ALA A 165 5.84 7.23 -10.02
CA ALA A 165 4.76 6.36 -10.47
C ALA A 165 3.55 7.18 -10.90
N GLY A 166 2.56 6.54 -11.53
CA GLY A 166 1.30 7.15 -11.91
C GLY A 166 0.64 7.88 -10.74
N GLY A 167 0.05 9.04 -10.99
CA GLY A 167 -0.59 9.89 -9.98
C GLY A 167 0.35 10.85 -9.25
N GLN A 168 1.66 10.70 -9.35
CA GLN A 168 2.61 11.62 -8.70
C GLN A 168 2.79 12.91 -9.47
N ALA A 169 3.20 13.99 -8.76
CA ALA A 169 3.39 15.31 -9.32
C ALA A 169 4.54 15.34 -10.33
N ILE A 170 4.30 15.94 -11.47
CA ILE A 170 5.30 16.34 -12.47
C ILE A 170 5.24 17.84 -12.71
N TYR A 171 6.38 18.46 -12.93
CA TYR A 171 6.51 19.92 -13.02
C TYR A 171 7.10 20.32 -14.36
N GLY A 172 6.42 21.19 -15.10
CA GLY A 172 6.86 21.72 -16.38
C GLY A 172 6.42 23.19 -16.55
N GLY A 173 7.29 24.04 -17.11
CA GLY A 173 7.00 25.46 -17.15
C GLY A 173 6.75 26.04 -15.76
N GLN A 174 5.59 26.66 -15.55
CA GLN A 174 5.14 27.15 -14.24
C GLN A 174 4.00 26.29 -13.66
N TYR A 175 3.75 25.13 -14.24
CA TYR A 175 2.60 24.30 -13.93
C TYR A 175 3.01 23.00 -13.25
N ARG A 176 2.06 22.46 -12.48
CA ARG A 176 2.11 21.11 -11.93
C ARG A 176 0.99 20.30 -12.56
N CYS A 177 1.35 19.14 -13.07
CA CYS A 177 0.45 18.09 -13.52
C CYS A 177 0.72 16.79 -12.76
N SER A 178 0.07 15.73 -13.15
CA SER A 178 0.28 14.38 -12.60
C SER A 178 0.77 13.44 -13.71
N LEU A 179 1.68 12.54 -13.38
CA LEU A 179 2.05 11.44 -14.25
C LEU A 179 0.86 10.48 -14.40
N GLY A 180 0.56 10.06 -15.62
CA GLY A 180 -0.45 9.07 -15.91
C GLY A 180 0.08 7.65 -15.70
N PHE A 181 0.77 7.12 -16.68
CA PHE A 181 1.35 5.78 -16.64
C PHE A 181 2.76 5.79 -17.17
N ASN A 182 3.62 5.01 -16.53
CA ASN A 182 4.91 4.65 -17.09
C ASN A 182 4.70 3.60 -18.19
N VAL A 183 5.39 3.80 -19.31
CA VAL A 183 5.23 2.97 -20.51
C VAL A 183 6.59 2.73 -21.17
N GLN A 184 6.67 1.67 -21.96
CA GLN A 184 7.87 1.25 -22.67
C GLN A 184 7.56 0.97 -24.14
N ASP A 185 8.50 1.30 -25.03
CA ASP A 185 8.44 0.87 -26.43
C ASP A 185 9.05 -0.53 -26.63
N SER A 186 8.92 -1.08 -27.84
CA SER A 186 9.48 -2.39 -28.19
C SER A 186 11.00 -2.45 -28.22
N ALA A 187 11.66 -1.28 -28.24
CA ALA A 187 13.13 -1.17 -28.20
C ALA A 187 13.68 -1.03 -26.76
N GLY A 188 12.78 -1.04 -25.74
CA GLY A 188 13.18 -0.91 -24.35
C GLY A 188 13.40 0.51 -23.86
N ASN A 189 12.98 1.53 -24.62
CA ASN A 189 13.01 2.90 -24.14
C ASN A 189 11.81 3.20 -23.24
N TYR A 190 12.05 4.00 -22.21
CA TYR A 190 11.04 4.33 -21.21
C TYR A 190 10.48 5.74 -21.38
N TYR A 191 9.19 5.84 -21.15
CA TYR A 191 8.40 7.05 -21.28
C TYR A 191 7.36 7.12 -20.17
N PHE A 192 6.72 8.25 -20.00
CA PHE A 192 5.45 8.35 -19.29
C PHE A 192 4.41 9.09 -20.12
N LEU A 193 3.16 8.71 -19.91
CA LEU A 193 1.99 9.38 -20.44
C LEU A 193 1.45 10.38 -19.41
N THR A 194 0.94 11.51 -19.90
CA THR A 194 0.21 12.52 -19.12
C THR A 194 -0.80 13.21 -20.03
N ALA A 195 -1.50 14.24 -19.55
CA ALA A 195 -2.43 14.99 -20.39
C ALA A 195 -1.72 15.79 -21.49
N GLY A 196 -2.39 15.95 -22.63
CA GLY A 196 -1.91 16.75 -23.75
C GLY A 196 -1.84 18.22 -23.43
N HIS A 197 -2.86 18.78 -22.74
CA HIS A 197 -2.83 20.16 -22.29
C HIS A 197 -1.65 20.45 -21.35
N CYS A 198 -1.17 19.47 -20.56
CA CYS A 198 0.05 19.61 -19.78
C CYS A 198 1.29 19.68 -20.69
N THR A 199 1.45 18.71 -21.60
CA THR A 199 2.65 18.65 -22.46
C THR A 199 2.68 19.76 -23.49
N ASN A 200 1.55 20.39 -23.79
CA ASN A 200 1.49 21.53 -24.73
C ASN A 200 2.18 22.78 -24.18
N ILE A 201 2.20 22.95 -22.84
CA ILE A 201 2.76 24.14 -22.19
C ILE A 201 4.24 24.02 -21.82
N ALA A 202 4.81 22.80 -21.80
CA ALA A 202 6.21 22.59 -21.45
C ALA A 202 6.83 21.44 -22.24
N SER A 203 8.10 21.61 -22.61
CA SER A 203 8.90 20.56 -23.28
C SER A 203 9.70 19.72 -22.29
N SER A 204 10.13 20.27 -21.15
CA SER A 204 10.92 19.58 -20.13
C SER A 204 10.11 19.37 -18.87
N TRP A 205 10.21 18.17 -18.29
CA TRP A 205 9.44 17.75 -17.13
C TRP A 205 10.35 17.29 -15.99
N TYR A 206 9.99 17.64 -14.76
CA TYR A 206 10.81 17.46 -13.57
C TYR A 206 10.02 16.76 -12.46
N ALA A 207 10.73 16.01 -11.59
CA ALA A 207 10.16 15.31 -10.43
C ALA A 207 9.90 16.25 -9.23
N ASN A 208 10.37 17.48 -9.25
CA ASN A 208 10.24 18.43 -8.14
C ASN A 208 9.97 19.87 -8.62
N SER A 209 9.34 20.66 -7.77
CA SER A 209 8.97 22.05 -8.06
C SER A 209 10.19 22.97 -8.26
N ALA A 210 11.34 22.64 -7.64
CA ALA A 210 12.60 23.36 -7.83
C ALA A 210 13.26 23.09 -9.20
N LYS A 211 12.72 22.12 -9.96
CA LYS A 211 13.19 21.71 -11.29
C LYS A 211 14.68 21.30 -11.32
N THR A 212 15.13 20.67 -10.26
CA THR A 212 16.51 20.17 -10.14
C THR A 212 16.65 18.71 -10.59
N THR A 213 15.55 17.95 -10.65
CA THR A 213 15.54 16.54 -11.06
C THR A 213 14.76 16.39 -12.35
N LEU A 214 15.47 16.39 -13.48
CA LEU A 214 14.88 16.19 -14.80
C LEU A 214 14.34 14.77 -14.93
N LEU A 215 13.06 14.64 -15.25
CA LEU A 215 12.44 13.35 -15.66
C LEU A 215 12.73 13.07 -17.13
N GLY A 216 12.48 14.06 -17.99
CA GLY A 216 12.63 13.87 -19.42
C GLY A 216 12.07 15.00 -20.24
N THR A 217 11.99 14.76 -21.56
CA THR A 217 11.51 15.72 -22.54
C THR A 217 10.32 15.20 -23.33
N ARG A 218 9.38 16.09 -23.67
CA ARG A 218 8.24 15.80 -24.48
C ARG A 218 8.64 15.20 -25.82
N SER A 219 8.11 14.04 -26.17
CA SER A 219 8.26 13.38 -27.46
C SER A 219 7.02 13.52 -28.35
N GLY A 220 5.85 13.80 -27.75
CA GLY A 220 4.62 14.00 -28.48
C GLY A 220 3.54 14.64 -27.61
N THR A 221 2.56 15.29 -28.27
CA THR A 221 1.39 15.87 -27.64
C THR A 221 0.24 15.92 -28.63
N SER A 222 -0.99 15.73 -28.14
CA SER A 222 -2.22 15.89 -28.89
C SER A 222 -3.25 16.59 -28.01
N PHE A 223 -3.43 17.88 -28.30
CA PHE A 223 -4.41 18.76 -27.65
C PHE A 223 -4.55 20.07 -28.47
N PRO A 224 -5.78 20.58 -28.72
CA PRO A 224 -7.08 19.98 -28.47
C PRO A 224 -7.41 18.86 -29.48
N GLY A 225 -8.64 18.37 -29.46
CA GLY A 225 -9.11 17.18 -30.19
C GLY A 225 -9.04 15.96 -29.30
N ASN A 226 -7.83 15.58 -28.92
CA ASN A 226 -7.51 14.63 -27.85
C ASN A 226 -6.88 15.34 -26.66
N ASP A 227 -6.58 14.60 -25.57
CA ASP A 227 -5.88 15.18 -24.42
C ASP A 227 -4.83 14.20 -23.86
N TYR A 228 -3.80 13.90 -24.65
CA TYR A 228 -2.70 13.06 -24.24
C TYR A 228 -1.34 13.58 -24.70
N GLY A 229 -0.30 13.28 -23.94
CA GLY A 229 1.07 13.56 -24.31
C GLY A 229 2.01 12.50 -23.75
N ILE A 230 3.17 12.40 -24.38
CA ILE A 230 4.23 11.46 -24.03
C ILE A 230 5.55 12.18 -23.78
N VAL A 231 6.23 11.79 -22.72
CA VAL A 231 7.53 12.32 -22.32
C VAL A 231 8.52 11.17 -22.28
N ARG A 232 9.62 11.28 -23.02
CA ARG A 232 10.73 10.33 -22.97
C ARG A 232 11.57 10.59 -21.74
N TYR A 233 11.83 9.56 -20.94
CA TYR A 233 12.72 9.69 -19.80
C TYR A 233 14.14 10.05 -20.21
N ALA A 234 14.78 10.92 -19.43
CA ALA A 234 16.21 11.14 -19.53
C ALA A 234 16.96 9.86 -19.13
N THR A 235 18.04 9.53 -19.80
CA THR A 235 18.85 8.33 -19.53
C THR A 235 19.43 8.28 -18.11
N SER A 236 19.55 9.45 -17.47
CA SER A 236 19.96 9.57 -16.06
C SER A 236 18.86 9.25 -15.05
N TYR A 237 17.60 9.11 -15.50
CA TYR A 237 16.46 8.80 -14.63
C TYR A 237 16.01 7.37 -14.86
N THR A 238 16.34 6.47 -13.94
CA THR A 238 16.16 5.02 -14.10
C THR A 238 15.05 4.42 -13.25
N ASN A 239 14.41 5.22 -12.40
CA ASN A 239 13.44 4.70 -11.43
C ASN A 239 11.99 5.10 -11.79
N HIS A 240 11.38 4.35 -12.68
CA HIS A 240 10.03 4.56 -13.24
C HIS A 240 9.22 3.26 -13.23
N PRO A 241 8.76 2.78 -12.03
CA PRO A 241 8.02 1.51 -11.93
C PRO A 241 6.70 1.54 -12.70
N GLY A 242 6.29 0.40 -13.24
CA GLY A 242 5.02 0.19 -13.94
C GLY A 242 3.79 0.23 -13.03
N SER A 243 3.75 1.17 -12.07
CA SER A 243 2.73 1.22 -11.03
C SER A 243 2.10 2.61 -10.88
N VAL A 244 0.95 2.65 -10.19
CA VAL A 244 0.27 3.87 -9.75
C VAL A 244 0.46 4.05 -8.25
N TYR A 245 0.88 5.23 -7.83
CA TYR A 245 1.07 5.61 -6.43
C TYR A 245 -0.28 5.84 -5.75
N LEU A 246 -0.50 5.16 -4.63
CA LEU A 246 -1.76 5.24 -3.89
C LEU A 246 -1.70 6.13 -2.64
N TYR A 247 -0.58 6.84 -2.41
CA TYR A 247 -0.32 7.68 -1.23
C TYR A 247 -0.24 6.91 0.10
N SER A 248 -0.64 5.63 0.10
CA SER A 248 -0.47 4.65 1.19
C SER A 248 0.06 3.30 0.68
N GLY A 249 0.72 3.30 -0.49
CA GLY A 249 1.21 2.11 -1.17
C GLY A 249 1.23 2.33 -2.69
N SER A 250 1.27 1.26 -3.46
CA SER A 250 1.23 1.28 -4.93
C SER A 250 0.28 0.21 -5.48
N GLN A 251 -0.22 0.44 -6.69
CA GLN A 251 -0.97 -0.51 -7.51
C GLN A 251 -0.15 -0.83 -8.74
N ASP A 252 0.22 -2.07 -8.90
CA ASP A 252 0.88 -2.56 -10.10
C ASP A 252 -0.05 -2.51 -11.31
N ILE A 253 0.44 -2.05 -12.47
CA ILE A 253 -0.32 -1.89 -13.70
C ILE A 253 0.28 -2.78 -14.77
N THR A 254 -0.39 -3.87 -15.07
CA THR A 254 0.12 -4.92 -15.97
C THR A 254 -0.58 -4.97 -17.32
N ALA A 255 -1.68 -4.21 -17.49
CA ALA A 255 -2.45 -4.20 -18.72
C ALA A 255 -3.12 -2.83 -18.94
N ALA A 256 -3.56 -2.58 -20.16
CA ALA A 256 -4.43 -1.45 -20.50
C ALA A 256 -5.71 -1.95 -21.15
N GLY A 257 -6.80 -1.21 -21.01
CA GLY A 257 -8.09 -1.58 -21.57
C GLY A 257 -9.02 -0.38 -21.73
N ASN A 258 -10.18 -0.64 -22.33
CA ASN A 258 -11.24 0.35 -22.47
C ASN A 258 -12.17 0.30 -21.26
N ALA A 259 -12.60 1.47 -20.84
CA ALA A 259 -13.57 1.60 -19.74
C ALA A 259 -14.99 1.23 -20.22
N SER A 260 -15.77 0.61 -19.31
CA SER A 260 -17.18 0.28 -19.56
C SER A 260 -18.08 1.08 -18.62
N VAL A 261 -19.26 1.52 -19.10
CA VAL A 261 -20.25 2.21 -18.27
C VAL A 261 -20.67 1.32 -17.08
N GLY A 262 -20.72 1.90 -15.88
CA GLY A 262 -20.96 1.18 -14.64
C GLY A 262 -19.72 0.59 -13.98
N GLN A 263 -18.57 0.56 -14.66
CA GLN A 263 -17.33 0.04 -14.10
C GLN A 263 -16.86 0.88 -12.91
N ALA A 264 -16.56 0.21 -11.78
CA ALA A 264 -15.90 0.84 -10.65
C ALA A 264 -14.45 1.16 -11.00
N VAL A 265 -14.05 2.38 -10.72
CA VAL A 265 -12.72 2.91 -11.09
C VAL A 265 -12.11 3.71 -9.96
N ARG A 266 -10.79 3.84 -10.01
CA ARG A 266 -10.01 4.71 -9.12
C ARG A 266 -9.17 5.66 -9.95
N ARG A 267 -8.96 6.87 -9.42
CA ARG A 267 -8.03 7.83 -9.97
C ARG A 267 -6.94 8.14 -8.94
N SER A 268 -5.70 8.28 -9.39
CA SER A 268 -4.61 8.84 -8.61
C SER A 268 -4.11 10.14 -9.25
N GLY A 269 -3.90 11.17 -8.43
CA GLY A 269 -3.40 12.46 -8.87
C GLY A 269 -2.79 13.28 -7.75
N SER A 270 -1.94 14.23 -8.12
CA SER A 270 -1.00 14.90 -7.22
C SER A 270 -1.61 15.94 -6.28
N THR A 271 -2.85 16.37 -6.52
CA THR A 271 -3.55 17.33 -5.67
C THR A 271 -4.44 16.63 -4.66
N THR A 272 -5.28 15.71 -5.10
CA THR A 272 -6.33 15.14 -4.25
C THR A 272 -6.08 13.67 -3.89
N GLY A 273 -4.91 13.12 -4.25
CA GLY A 273 -4.54 11.73 -3.95
C GLY A 273 -5.40 10.74 -4.72
N VAL A 274 -5.79 9.64 -4.06
CA VAL A 274 -6.64 8.61 -4.65
C VAL A 274 -8.11 8.91 -4.40
N ARG A 275 -8.91 8.82 -5.47
CA ARG A 275 -10.37 8.92 -5.42
C ARG A 275 -11.01 7.77 -6.17
N SER A 276 -12.18 7.36 -5.72
CA SER A 276 -12.96 6.25 -6.31
C SER A 276 -14.29 6.77 -6.86
N GLY A 277 -14.81 6.05 -7.82
CA GLY A 277 -16.12 6.33 -8.42
C GLY A 277 -16.46 5.29 -9.47
N SER A 278 -17.34 5.63 -10.39
CA SER A 278 -17.74 4.77 -11.50
C SER A 278 -17.78 5.51 -12.82
N VAL A 279 -17.61 4.79 -13.90
CA VAL A 279 -17.79 5.26 -15.28
C VAL A 279 -19.28 5.51 -15.53
N THR A 280 -19.62 6.70 -16.00
CA THR A 280 -21.02 7.09 -16.30
C THR A 280 -21.30 7.20 -17.79
N ALA A 281 -20.28 7.45 -18.61
CA ALA A 281 -20.36 7.42 -20.07
C ALA A 281 -18.98 7.20 -20.68
N THR A 282 -18.97 6.75 -21.94
CA THR A 282 -17.80 6.70 -22.81
C THR A 282 -18.07 7.54 -24.04
N ASN A 283 -17.04 7.88 -24.80
CA ASN A 283 -17.13 8.70 -26.02
C ASN A 283 -17.78 10.08 -25.78
N ALA A 284 -17.48 10.68 -24.63
CA ALA A 284 -17.97 12.01 -24.29
C ALA A 284 -17.18 13.11 -25.01
N THR A 285 -17.87 14.21 -25.35
CA THR A 285 -17.26 15.42 -25.88
C THR A 285 -17.30 16.52 -24.82
N VAL A 286 -16.18 17.21 -24.62
CA VAL A 286 -16.09 18.34 -23.71
C VAL A 286 -15.53 19.56 -24.43
N ASN A 287 -16.21 20.68 -24.29
CA ASN A 287 -15.76 21.97 -24.83
C ASN A 287 -15.11 22.77 -23.71
N TYR A 288 -13.76 22.73 -23.66
CA TYR A 288 -12.98 23.56 -22.76
C TYR A 288 -12.75 24.95 -23.39
N ALA A 289 -12.31 25.93 -22.61
CA ALA A 289 -11.93 27.23 -23.11
C ALA A 289 -10.77 27.14 -24.12
N GLU A 290 -9.89 26.17 -23.92
CA GLU A 290 -8.68 25.92 -24.73
C GLU A 290 -8.98 25.08 -25.99
N GLY A 291 -10.20 24.54 -26.11
CA GLY A 291 -10.66 23.77 -27.27
C GLY A 291 -11.48 22.54 -26.91
N THR A 292 -12.08 21.95 -27.93
CA THR A 292 -12.91 20.75 -27.79
C THR A 292 -12.05 19.50 -27.73
N VAL A 293 -12.41 18.59 -26.80
CA VAL A 293 -11.83 17.23 -26.69
C VAL A 293 -12.96 16.19 -26.81
N THR A 294 -12.73 15.17 -27.60
CA THR A 294 -13.74 14.14 -27.92
C THR A 294 -13.28 12.76 -27.44
N GLY A 295 -14.17 11.77 -27.45
CA GLY A 295 -13.83 10.38 -27.12
C GLY A 295 -13.59 10.11 -25.62
N LEU A 296 -13.90 11.03 -24.75
CA LEU A 296 -13.55 10.96 -23.32
C LEU A 296 -14.41 9.96 -22.53
N ILE A 297 -13.82 9.41 -21.48
CA ILE A 297 -14.50 8.63 -20.42
C ILE A 297 -15.02 9.61 -19.39
N ARG A 298 -16.34 9.59 -19.10
CA ARG A 298 -16.97 10.38 -18.04
C ARG A 298 -17.15 9.53 -16.80
N THR A 299 -16.86 10.10 -15.62
CA THR A 299 -16.94 9.38 -14.33
C THR A 299 -17.57 10.25 -13.24
N THR A 300 -17.92 9.62 -12.11
CA THR A 300 -18.26 10.30 -10.85
C THR A 300 -17.03 10.59 -9.98
N VAL A 301 -15.84 10.21 -10.42
CA VAL A 301 -14.61 10.50 -9.68
C VAL A 301 -14.36 12.00 -9.69
N CYS A 302 -14.02 12.60 -8.55
CA CYS A 302 -13.63 14.00 -8.47
C CYS A 302 -12.16 14.21 -8.86
N ALA A 303 -11.84 15.41 -9.34
CA ALA A 303 -10.47 15.87 -9.58
C ALA A 303 -10.40 17.40 -9.38
N GLU A 304 -9.19 17.89 -9.10
CA GLU A 304 -8.91 19.31 -8.92
C GLU A 304 -7.65 19.71 -9.71
N GLY A 305 -7.39 21.04 -9.82
CA GLY A 305 -6.23 21.55 -10.52
C GLY A 305 -4.92 20.90 -10.07
N GLY A 306 -4.13 20.41 -11.01
CA GLY A 306 -2.89 19.64 -10.76
C GLY A 306 -3.05 18.12 -10.81
N ASP A 307 -4.30 17.58 -10.73
CA ASP A 307 -4.58 16.16 -10.99
C ASP A 307 -4.56 15.81 -12.49
N SER A 308 -4.50 16.82 -13.36
CA SER A 308 -4.39 16.68 -14.83
C SER A 308 -3.32 15.67 -15.23
N GLY A 309 -3.66 14.78 -16.14
CA GLY A 309 -2.78 13.70 -16.61
C GLY A 309 -2.72 12.47 -15.70
N GLY A 310 -3.23 12.55 -14.46
CA GLY A 310 -3.18 11.45 -13.49
C GLY A 310 -3.95 10.21 -13.95
N SER A 311 -3.60 9.07 -13.37
CA SER A 311 -4.04 7.74 -13.78
C SER A 311 -5.51 7.46 -13.44
N LEU A 312 -6.33 7.02 -14.39
CA LEU A 312 -7.58 6.29 -14.14
C LEU A 312 -7.34 4.80 -14.35
N PHE A 313 -7.72 3.97 -13.39
CA PHE A 313 -7.44 2.54 -13.41
C PHE A 313 -8.52 1.71 -12.68
N ALA A 314 -8.55 0.41 -12.98
CA ALA A 314 -9.36 -0.59 -12.27
C ALA A 314 -8.51 -1.83 -12.01
N GLY A 315 -8.18 -2.11 -10.71
CA GLY A 315 -7.20 -3.11 -10.36
C GLY A 315 -5.86 -2.83 -11.05
N SER A 316 -5.32 -3.79 -11.78
CA SER A 316 -4.05 -3.68 -12.54
C SER A 316 -4.22 -3.16 -13.98
N ILE A 317 -5.41 -2.65 -14.35
CA ILE A 317 -5.71 -2.23 -15.72
C ILE A 317 -5.71 -0.70 -15.81
N ALA A 318 -4.84 -0.14 -16.65
CA ALA A 318 -4.85 1.25 -17.04
C ALA A 318 -6.05 1.55 -17.95
N LEU A 319 -6.80 2.63 -17.68
CA LEU A 319 -8.01 3.00 -18.44
C LEU A 319 -7.92 4.37 -19.07
N GLY A 320 -7.36 5.37 -18.36
CA GLY A 320 -7.38 6.74 -18.90
C GLY A 320 -6.45 7.71 -18.17
N LEU A 321 -6.34 8.91 -18.73
CA LEU A 321 -5.58 10.05 -18.24
C LEU A 321 -6.53 11.19 -17.87
N THR A 322 -6.39 11.81 -16.71
CA THR A 322 -7.25 12.92 -16.27
C THR A 322 -7.15 14.09 -17.24
N SER A 323 -8.27 14.42 -17.91
CA SER A 323 -8.37 15.57 -18.82
C SER A 323 -8.88 16.81 -18.08
N GLY A 324 -10.10 16.79 -17.62
CA GLY A 324 -10.71 17.90 -16.90
C GLY A 324 -12.05 17.51 -16.29
N GLY A 325 -12.74 18.46 -15.68
CA GLY A 325 -14.00 18.16 -15.03
C GLY A 325 -14.67 19.36 -14.40
N SER A 326 -15.71 19.11 -13.63
CA SER A 326 -16.44 20.09 -12.82
C SER A 326 -16.64 19.59 -11.41
N GLY A 327 -16.84 20.52 -10.45
CA GLY A 327 -16.95 20.21 -9.03
C GLY A 327 -15.59 20.13 -8.35
N ASN A 328 -15.55 19.49 -7.18
CA ASN A 328 -14.33 19.32 -6.37
C ASN A 328 -14.42 18.03 -5.53
N CYS A 329 -13.35 17.69 -4.81
CA CYS A 329 -13.33 16.47 -4.00
C CYS A 329 -13.94 16.62 -2.59
N THR A 330 -14.49 17.78 -2.25
CA THR A 330 -15.24 18.01 -1.02
C THR A 330 -16.76 17.78 -1.22
N SER A 331 -17.31 18.32 -2.31
CA SER A 331 -18.76 18.24 -2.63
C SER A 331 -19.09 17.22 -3.72
N GLY A 332 -18.08 16.55 -4.29
CA GLY A 332 -18.21 15.67 -5.44
C GLY A 332 -18.03 16.39 -6.77
N GLY A 333 -17.82 15.63 -7.82
CA GLY A 333 -17.56 16.18 -9.14
C GLY A 333 -17.78 15.17 -10.26
N THR A 334 -17.72 15.67 -11.47
CA THR A 334 -17.66 14.89 -12.71
C THR A 334 -16.30 15.12 -13.34
N THR A 335 -15.55 14.06 -13.61
CA THR A 335 -14.27 14.15 -14.28
C THR A 335 -14.28 13.35 -15.58
N PHE A 336 -13.61 13.90 -16.58
CA PHE A 336 -13.42 13.29 -17.88
C PHE A 336 -11.97 12.84 -18.05
N PHE A 337 -11.79 11.71 -18.71
CA PHE A 337 -10.48 11.09 -18.91
C PHE A 337 -10.28 10.74 -20.37
N GLN A 338 -9.10 11.03 -20.88
CA GLN A 338 -8.67 10.53 -22.17
C GLN A 338 -8.45 9.02 -22.09
N PRO A 339 -9.07 8.18 -22.93
CA PRO A 339 -8.75 6.75 -22.96
C PRO A 339 -7.26 6.51 -23.21
N VAL A 340 -6.65 5.64 -22.39
CA VAL A 340 -5.19 5.40 -22.47
C VAL A 340 -4.80 4.52 -23.67
N THR A 341 -5.72 3.70 -24.16
CA THR A 341 -5.47 2.79 -25.30
C THR A 341 -5.10 3.55 -26.57
N GLU A 342 -5.62 4.76 -26.75
CA GLU A 342 -5.31 5.58 -27.92
C GLU A 342 -3.83 6.03 -27.92
N PRO A 343 -3.30 6.77 -26.92
CA PRO A 343 -1.88 7.15 -26.92
C PRO A 343 -0.93 5.94 -26.88
N LEU A 344 -1.30 4.81 -26.25
CA LEU A 344 -0.49 3.59 -26.33
C LEU A 344 -0.33 3.12 -27.76
N SER A 345 -1.42 3.09 -28.54
CA SER A 345 -1.40 2.72 -29.95
C SER A 345 -0.65 3.73 -30.81
N VAL A 346 -0.94 5.04 -30.65
CA VAL A 346 -0.35 6.11 -31.46
C VAL A 346 1.16 6.19 -31.30
N TYR A 347 1.65 6.00 -30.07
CA TYR A 347 3.09 6.10 -29.79
C TYR A 347 3.81 4.74 -29.82
N GLY A 348 3.12 3.63 -30.06
CA GLY A 348 3.72 2.29 -30.10
C GLY A 348 4.34 1.87 -28.77
N VAL A 349 3.68 2.20 -27.65
CA VAL A 349 4.16 1.90 -26.29
C VAL A 349 3.15 1.05 -25.53
N HIS A 350 3.60 0.40 -24.45
CA HIS A 350 2.76 -0.43 -23.58
C HIS A 350 3.08 -0.14 -22.11
N VAL A 351 2.11 -0.40 -21.23
CA VAL A 351 2.33 -0.48 -19.77
C VAL A 351 3.10 -1.76 -19.44
N TYR A 352 3.87 -1.77 -18.35
CA TYR A 352 4.73 -2.90 -17.97
C TYR A 352 4.75 -3.14 -16.47
#